data_5b8193174acecb06ff9442b7a8ba8167
#
_entry.id   5b8193174acecb06ff9442b7a8ba8167
#
_cell.length_a   1.000
_cell.length_b   1.000
_cell.length_c   1.000
_cell.angle_alpha   90.00
_cell.angle_beta   90.00
_cell.angle_gamma   90.00
#
_symmetry.space_group_name_H-M   'P 1'
#
loop_
_entity.id
_entity.type
_entity.pdbx_description
1 polymer ?
#
loop_
_entity_poly.entity_id
_entity_poly.type
_entity_poly.pdbx_seq_one_letter_code
_entity_poly.pdbx_strand_id
1 'polypeptide(L)'
;AVNFGSEYDVNEMDPALLRRFWVADIEPTSEDWLAWAADNSIDPVIIDFIRQNPAHLRVDPGSVEPGTVCPNPASWHRADECLKHMEMAPAQSAGKKVPEGMYALLLGLVGTEAAISLCAFIKEYELQVSAEDVLDGKVTKSVIADLSNSVLNGVIDKIGASCQANDWTAKQSKAVAAFAKNLPGEMMIQVWNVITAASNIKNIQKMHKLM
;
A
#
# COMPACT_ATOMS: atom_id res chain seq x y z
N ALA A 1 25.56 14.96 -5.09
CA ALA A 1 24.30 15.60 -4.72
C ALA A 1 24.52 16.50 -3.53
N VAL A 2 23.84 17.62 -3.49
CA VAL A 2 23.81 18.56 -2.36
C VAL A 2 22.34 18.84 -1.99
N ASN A 3 22.07 19.02 -0.71
CA ASN A 3 20.76 19.49 -0.29
C ASN A 3 20.66 20.99 -0.57
N PHE A 4 19.51 21.41 -1.06
CA PHE A 4 19.22 22.82 -1.34
C PHE A 4 18.08 23.26 -0.41
N GLY A 5 18.23 24.45 0.17
CA GLY A 5 17.25 25.04 1.09
C GLY A 5 17.93 25.84 2.20
N SER A 6 17.24 26.84 2.71
CA SER A 6 17.74 27.70 3.80
C SER A 6 17.92 26.97 5.13
N GLU A 7 17.33 25.79 5.25
CA GLU A 7 17.43 24.89 6.42
C GLU A 7 18.74 24.08 6.46
N TYR A 8 19.50 24.08 5.37
CA TYR A 8 20.79 23.40 5.28
C TYR A 8 21.92 24.43 5.32
N ASP A 9 22.87 24.26 6.24
CA ASP A 9 24.10 25.04 6.26
C ASP A 9 25.06 24.56 5.15
N VAL A 10 24.70 24.90 3.91
CA VAL A 10 25.46 24.51 2.72
C VAL A 10 26.21 25.74 2.22
N ASN A 11 27.54 25.68 2.21
CA ASN A 11 28.34 26.71 1.56
C ASN A 11 28.03 26.78 0.08
N GLU A 12 27.85 27.98 -0.46
CA GLU A 12 27.68 28.18 -1.89
C GLU A 12 28.85 27.57 -2.66
N MET A 13 28.54 26.85 -3.73
CA MET A 13 29.56 26.26 -4.56
C MET A 13 30.27 27.33 -5.40
N ASP A 14 31.60 27.25 -5.46
CA ASP A 14 32.41 28.18 -6.26
C ASP A 14 31.86 28.23 -7.70
N PRO A 15 31.65 29.46 -8.25
CA PRO A 15 31.15 29.65 -9.61
C PRO A 15 32.02 28.96 -10.70
N ALA A 16 33.32 28.87 -10.47
CA ALA A 16 34.22 28.16 -11.40
C ALA A 16 34.02 26.66 -11.35
N LEU A 17 33.58 26.12 -10.21
CA LEU A 17 33.24 24.71 -10.05
C LEU A 17 31.86 24.41 -10.69
N LEU A 18 30.86 25.25 -10.45
CA LEU A 18 29.50 25.11 -11.02
C LEU A 18 29.53 25.04 -12.55
N ARG A 19 30.40 25.79 -13.22
CA ARG A 19 30.55 25.75 -14.68
C ARG A 19 31.06 24.42 -15.25
N ARG A 20 31.57 23.53 -14.39
CA ARG A 20 32.11 22.21 -14.77
C ARG A 20 31.12 21.06 -14.51
N PHE A 21 30.00 21.35 -13.90
CA PHE A 21 28.95 20.37 -13.61
C PHE A 21 27.68 20.65 -14.40
N TRP A 22 26.97 19.60 -14.71
CA TRP A 22 25.57 19.69 -15.06
C TRP A 22 24.76 19.71 -13.78
N VAL A 23 24.04 20.80 -13.54
CA VAL A 23 23.22 20.98 -12.33
C VAL A 23 21.76 20.73 -12.72
N ALA A 24 21.09 19.86 -11.98
CA ALA A 24 19.67 19.60 -12.13
C ALA A 24 19.02 19.60 -10.75
N ASP A 25 17.92 20.34 -10.63
CA ASP A 25 17.08 20.31 -9.44
C ASP A 25 16.17 19.09 -9.53
N ILE A 26 16.08 18.33 -8.44
CA ILE A 26 15.26 17.13 -8.34
C ILE A 26 14.20 17.36 -7.27
N GLU A 27 12.96 17.47 -7.69
CA GLU A 27 11.79 17.61 -6.82
C GLU A 27 10.81 16.47 -7.07
N PRO A 28 11.01 15.31 -6.41
CA PRO A 28 10.12 14.17 -6.58
C PRO A 28 8.73 14.48 -6.01
N THR A 29 7.72 14.08 -6.76
CA THR A 29 6.30 14.18 -6.36
C THR A 29 5.92 13.05 -5.40
N SER A 30 4.70 13.13 -4.83
CA SER A 30 4.14 12.03 -4.06
C SER A 30 3.90 10.78 -4.92
N GLU A 31 3.53 10.96 -6.19
CA GLU A 31 3.33 9.88 -7.15
C GLU A 31 4.63 9.13 -7.44
N ASP A 32 5.74 9.85 -7.60
CA ASP A 32 7.07 9.25 -7.78
C ASP A 32 7.47 8.39 -6.58
N TRP A 33 7.21 8.90 -5.37
CA TRP A 33 7.48 8.14 -4.15
C TRP A 33 6.58 6.91 -4.04
N LEU A 34 5.28 7.02 -4.35
CA LEU A 34 4.34 5.90 -4.30
C LEU A 34 4.72 4.79 -5.30
N ALA A 35 5.15 5.16 -6.51
CA ALA A 35 5.65 4.21 -7.50
C ALA A 35 6.91 3.49 -6.98
N TRP A 36 7.88 4.26 -6.47
CA TRP A 36 9.08 3.70 -5.86
C TRP A 36 8.77 2.79 -4.67
N ALA A 37 7.86 3.20 -3.78
CA ALA A 37 7.48 2.46 -2.58
C ALA A 37 6.86 1.08 -2.92
N ALA A 38 6.04 1.02 -3.96
CA ALA A 38 5.47 -0.24 -4.44
C ALA A 38 6.54 -1.23 -4.92
N ASP A 39 7.56 -0.73 -5.64
CA ASP A 39 8.66 -1.56 -6.14
C ASP A 39 9.66 -1.96 -5.04
N ASN A 40 9.74 -1.19 -3.96
CA ASN A 40 10.67 -1.41 -2.85
C ASN A 40 10.05 -2.08 -1.62
N SER A 41 8.90 -2.72 -1.79
CA SER A 41 8.26 -3.53 -0.75
C SER A 41 7.92 -2.75 0.53
N ILE A 42 7.64 -1.46 0.44
CA ILE A 42 7.09 -0.69 1.57
C ILE A 42 5.74 -1.28 1.98
N ASP A 43 5.44 -1.25 3.28
CA ASP A 43 4.18 -1.80 3.80
C ASP A 43 2.96 -1.18 3.07
N PRO A 44 2.03 -2.00 2.57
CA PRO A 44 0.90 -1.52 1.77
C PRO A 44 0.00 -0.54 2.53
N VAL A 45 -0.09 -0.66 3.86
CA VAL A 45 -0.86 0.28 4.68
C VAL A 45 -0.21 1.67 4.71
N ILE A 46 1.14 1.73 4.73
CA ILE A 46 1.87 3.01 4.63
C ILE A 46 1.66 3.61 3.23
N ILE A 47 1.74 2.81 2.18
CA ILE A 47 1.51 3.28 0.80
C ILE A 47 0.09 3.86 0.67
N ASP A 48 -0.92 3.15 1.18
CA ASP A 48 -2.30 3.61 1.11
C ASP A 48 -2.57 4.83 1.99
N PHE A 49 -1.93 4.90 3.16
CA PHE A 49 -1.98 6.09 4.01
C PHE A 49 -1.45 7.33 3.29
N ILE A 50 -0.26 7.26 2.70
CA ILE A 50 0.35 8.38 1.96
C ILE A 50 -0.47 8.73 0.71
N ARG A 51 -1.02 7.73 0.00
CA ARG A 51 -1.89 7.97 -1.15
C ARG A 51 -3.13 8.78 -0.79
N GLN A 52 -3.73 8.48 0.37
CA GLN A 52 -4.92 9.20 0.86
C GLN A 52 -4.57 10.52 1.54
N ASN A 53 -3.37 10.64 2.08
CA ASN A 53 -2.92 11.78 2.87
C ASN A 53 -1.53 12.26 2.39
N PRO A 54 -1.39 12.75 1.15
CA PRO A 54 -0.09 13.10 0.57
C PRO A 54 0.66 14.21 1.31
N ALA A 55 -0.05 15.05 2.05
CA ALA A 55 0.56 16.08 2.90
C ALA A 55 1.44 15.51 4.02
N HIS A 56 1.20 14.26 4.44
CA HIS A 56 2.04 13.59 5.44
C HIS A 56 3.31 12.95 4.86
N LEU A 57 3.49 12.94 3.54
CA LEU A 57 4.74 12.44 2.95
C LEU A 57 5.92 13.35 3.28
N ARG A 58 5.70 14.67 3.19
CA ARG A 58 6.72 15.68 3.39
C ARG A 58 6.13 16.93 4.05
N VAL A 59 6.77 17.38 5.12
CA VAL A 59 6.51 18.68 5.75
C VAL A 59 7.79 19.48 5.67
N ASP A 60 7.66 20.75 5.26
CA ASP A 60 8.78 21.68 5.20
C ASP A 60 9.23 22.04 6.63
N PRO A 61 10.49 21.76 7.02
CA PRO A 61 11.01 22.14 8.34
C PRO A 61 10.94 23.64 8.63
N GLY A 62 10.98 24.49 7.58
CA GLY A 62 10.84 25.94 7.73
C GLY A 62 9.43 26.41 8.09
N SER A 63 8.41 25.53 7.94
CA SER A 63 7.02 25.83 8.27
C SER A 63 6.61 25.49 9.71
N VAL A 64 7.51 24.90 10.50
CA VAL A 64 7.26 24.42 11.87
C VAL A 64 8.28 24.96 12.85
N GLU A 65 8.04 24.75 14.15
CA GLU A 65 8.99 25.19 15.17
C GLU A 65 10.35 24.46 15.04
N PRO A 66 11.49 25.17 15.26
CA PRO A 66 12.81 24.57 15.22
C PRO A 66 12.94 23.35 16.14
N GLY A 67 13.49 22.26 15.60
CA GLY A 67 13.66 21.00 16.33
C GLY A 67 12.46 20.05 16.25
N THR A 68 11.39 20.43 15.54
CA THR A 68 10.26 19.52 15.28
C THR A 68 10.67 18.44 14.27
N VAL A 69 10.35 17.18 14.59
CA VAL A 69 10.55 16.07 13.66
C VAL A 69 9.51 16.17 12.54
N CYS A 70 9.99 16.30 11.30
CA CYS A 70 9.16 16.42 10.11
C CYS A 70 9.26 15.16 9.26
N PRO A 71 8.14 14.66 8.73
CA PRO A 71 8.15 13.54 7.80
C PRO A 71 8.80 13.96 6.47
N ASN A 72 9.50 13.01 5.86
CA ASN A 72 10.02 13.10 4.51
C ASN A 72 10.08 11.69 3.88
N PRO A 73 10.27 11.57 2.56
CA PRO A 73 10.36 10.28 1.87
C PRO A 73 11.34 9.28 2.49
N ALA A 74 12.51 9.74 2.92
CA ALA A 74 13.54 8.89 3.54
C ALA A 74 13.13 8.45 4.97
N SER A 75 12.49 9.32 5.74
CA SER A 75 12.00 8.99 7.08
C SER A 75 10.88 7.95 7.05
N TRP A 76 10.01 7.99 6.04
CA TRP A 76 8.98 6.98 5.83
C TRP A 76 9.58 5.60 5.48
N HIS A 77 10.59 5.57 4.60
CA HIS A 77 11.32 4.33 4.32
C HIS A 77 11.97 3.75 5.59
N ARG A 78 12.65 4.60 6.35
CA ARG A 78 13.27 4.18 7.62
C ARG A 78 12.24 3.73 8.66
N ALA A 79 11.07 4.38 8.72
CA ALA A 79 9.97 3.96 9.59
C ALA A 79 9.47 2.57 9.22
N ASP A 80 9.28 2.29 7.93
CA ASP A 80 8.88 0.97 7.44
C ASP A 80 9.90 -0.12 7.81
N GLU A 81 11.20 0.13 7.56
CA GLU A 81 12.26 -0.80 7.93
C GLU A 81 12.29 -1.10 9.44
N CYS A 82 12.21 -0.06 10.27
CA CYS A 82 12.19 -0.20 11.72
C CYS A 82 10.96 -0.97 12.21
N LEU A 83 9.77 -0.66 11.67
CA LEU A 83 8.53 -1.34 12.03
C LEU A 83 8.57 -2.83 11.66
N LYS A 84 9.10 -3.17 10.49
CA LYS A 84 9.30 -4.57 10.07
C LYS A 84 10.30 -5.29 10.96
N HIS A 85 11.42 -4.64 11.29
CA HIS A 85 12.44 -5.23 12.17
C HIS A 85 11.92 -5.50 13.58
N MET A 86 11.03 -4.65 14.07
CA MET A 86 10.39 -4.79 15.39
C MET A 86 9.15 -5.68 15.37
N GLU A 87 8.84 -6.36 14.25
CA GLU A 87 7.64 -7.19 14.04
C GLU A 87 6.32 -6.41 14.28
N MET A 88 6.33 -5.12 14.00
CA MET A 88 5.19 -4.21 14.12
C MET A 88 4.73 -3.67 12.76
N ALA A 89 4.86 -4.43 11.68
CA ALA A 89 4.45 -3.97 10.36
C ALA A 89 2.95 -3.57 10.35
N PRO A 90 2.58 -2.39 9.83
CA PRO A 90 1.21 -1.89 9.86
C PRO A 90 0.17 -2.85 9.29
N ALA A 91 0.50 -3.56 8.21
CA ALA A 91 -0.39 -4.54 7.60
C ALA A 91 -0.80 -5.68 8.55
N GLN A 92 0.03 -6.05 9.53
CA GLN A 92 -0.30 -7.07 10.53
C GLN A 92 -1.30 -6.58 11.59
N SER A 93 -1.39 -5.26 11.75
CA SER A 93 -2.24 -4.59 12.74
C SER A 93 -3.44 -3.88 12.10
N ALA A 94 -3.62 -4.03 10.79
CA ALA A 94 -4.71 -3.41 10.03
C ALA A 94 -6.08 -3.81 10.61
N GLY A 95 -6.93 -2.82 10.91
CA GLY A 95 -8.23 -3.04 11.54
C GLY A 95 -8.19 -3.54 12.99
N LYS A 96 -7.01 -3.53 13.63
CA LYS A 96 -6.80 -4.04 15.00
C LYS A 96 -6.18 -2.96 15.89
N LYS A 97 -5.96 -3.32 17.17
CA LYS A 97 -5.23 -2.44 18.09
C LYS A 97 -3.79 -2.28 17.66
N VAL A 98 -3.35 -1.05 17.53
CA VAL A 98 -1.96 -0.71 17.23
C VAL A 98 -1.03 -1.24 18.33
N PRO A 99 0.10 -1.90 17.98
CA PRO A 99 1.06 -2.40 18.95
C PRO A 99 1.63 -1.31 19.85
N GLU A 100 1.92 -1.67 21.11
CA GLU A 100 2.62 -0.77 22.02
C GLU A 100 4.03 -0.48 21.49
N GLY A 101 4.41 0.79 21.52
CA GLY A 101 5.71 1.23 20.98
C GLY A 101 5.69 1.71 19.53
N MET A 102 4.72 1.29 18.70
CA MET A 102 4.63 1.76 17.31
C MET A 102 4.52 3.28 17.24
N TYR A 103 3.65 3.88 18.06
CA TYR A 103 3.50 5.33 18.10
C TYR A 103 4.81 6.04 18.48
N ALA A 104 5.52 5.54 19.49
CA ALA A 104 6.78 6.14 19.95
C ALA A 104 7.87 6.05 18.87
N LEU A 105 7.94 4.95 18.12
CA LEU A 105 8.86 4.79 17.00
C LEU A 105 8.51 5.77 15.87
N LEU A 106 7.26 5.84 15.48
CA LEU A 106 6.78 6.76 14.45
C LEU A 106 6.99 8.22 14.83
N LEU A 107 6.71 8.59 16.10
CA LEU A 107 6.93 9.92 16.63
C LEU A 107 8.37 10.40 16.38
N GLY A 108 9.35 9.53 16.63
CA GLY A 108 10.77 9.85 16.46
C GLY A 108 11.24 9.93 15.01
N LEU A 109 10.50 9.33 14.06
CA LEU A 109 10.92 9.25 12.65
C LEU A 109 10.11 10.16 11.73
N VAL A 110 8.79 10.25 11.94
CA VAL A 110 7.89 11.01 11.07
C VAL A 110 7.14 12.14 11.78
N GLY A 111 7.38 12.34 13.05
CA GLY A 111 6.80 13.41 13.86
C GLY A 111 5.40 13.10 14.39
N THR A 112 4.90 13.98 15.25
CA THR A 112 3.69 13.76 16.06
C THR A 112 2.44 13.60 15.21
N GLU A 113 2.22 14.51 14.28
CA GLU A 113 1.00 14.56 13.48
C GLU A 113 0.86 13.35 12.56
N ALA A 114 1.94 13.01 11.83
CA ALA A 114 1.98 11.85 10.96
C ALA A 114 1.85 10.53 11.76
N ALA A 115 2.47 10.45 12.93
CA ALA A 115 2.38 9.27 13.80
C ALA A 115 0.95 9.04 14.32
N ILE A 116 0.26 10.09 14.79
CA ILE A 116 -1.14 10.01 15.24
C ILE A 116 -2.05 9.59 14.08
N SER A 117 -1.90 10.26 12.94
CA SER A 117 -2.73 10.03 11.75
C SER A 117 -2.56 8.61 11.22
N LEU A 118 -1.31 8.09 11.12
CA LEU A 118 -1.08 6.71 10.70
C LEU A 118 -1.64 5.69 11.71
N CYS A 119 -1.45 5.91 13.02
CA CYS A 119 -2.00 5.01 14.04
C CYS A 119 -3.54 4.99 14.02
N ALA A 120 -4.21 6.11 13.76
CA ALA A 120 -5.65 6.17 13.57
C ALA A 120 -6.07 5.43 12.29
N PHE A 121 -5.35 5.69 11.18
CA PHE A 121 -5.58 5.04 9.91
C PHE A 121 -5.47 3.51 10.01
N ILE A 122 -4.45 2.98 10.69
CA ILE A 122 -4.27 1.53 10.91
C ILE A 122 -5.47 0.92 11.63
N LYS A 123 -6.03 1.59 12.62
CA LYS A 123 -7.19 1.09 13.39
C LYS A 123 -8.45 0.98 12.54
N GLU A 124 -8.64 1.92 11.60
CA GLU A 124 -9.81 2.01 10.74
C GLU A 124 -9.56 1.36 9.37
N TYR A 125 -8.33 0.86 9.15
CA TYR A 125 -7.92 0.33 7.86
C TYR A 125 -8.66 -0.97 7.55
N GLU A 126 -9.56 -0.90 6.58
CA GLU A 126 -10.11 -2.10 5.95
C GLU A 126 -9.14 -2.55 4.85
N LEU A 127 -8.62 -3.76 5.00
CA LEU A 127 -7.75 -4.35 3.99
C LEU A 127 -8.50 -4.38 2.65
N GLN A 128 -8.13 -3.51 1.73
CA GLN A 128 -8.69 -3.52 0.39
C GLN A 128 -7.94 -4.55 -0.44
N VAL A 129 -8.51 -5.74 -0.53
CA VAL A 129 -8.05 -6.75 -1.48
C VAL A 129 -8.60 -6.39 -2.85
N SER A 130 -7.72 -6.27 -3.84
CA SER A 130 -8.13 -6.05 -5.23
C SER A 130 -8.44 -7.37 -5.94
N ALA A 131 -9.22 -7.31 -7.04
CA ALA A 131 -9.42 -8.47 -7.89
C ALA A 131 -8.11 -8.98 -8.52
N GLU A 132 -7.18 -8.06 -8.81
CA GLU A 132 -5.85 -8.38 -9.30
C GLU A 132 -5.05 -9.21 -8.29
N ASP A 133 -5.12 -8.90 -6.99
CA ASP A 133 -4.42 -9.68 -5.96
C ASP A 133 -4.96 -11.12 -5.88
N VAL A 134 -6.27 -11.31 -6.10
CA VAL A 134 -6.86 -12.65 -6.19
C VAL A 134 -6.38 -13.36 -7.45
N LEU A 135 -6.38 -12.68 -8.60
CA LEU A 135 -5.92 -13.24 -9.88
C LEU A 135 -4.43 -13.62 -9.85
N ASP A 136 -3.63 -12.85 -9.13
CA ASP A 136 -2.20 -13.12 -8.91
C ASP A 136 -1.93 -14.24 -7.90
N GLY A 137 -2.95 -14.63 -7.14
CA GLY A 137 -2.84 -15.65 -6.09
C GLY A 137 -2.15 -15.18 -4.82
N LYS A 138 -2.16 -13.86 -4.56
CA LYS A 138 -1.57 -13.25 -3.36
C LYS A 138 -2.46 -13.36 -2.13
N VAL A 139 -3.77 -13.61 -2.32
CA VAL A 139 -4.77 -13.66 -1.24
C VAL A 139 -4.79 -15.03 -0.60
N THR A 140 -4.23 -15.13 0.60
CA THR A 140 -4.17 -16.37 1.38
C THR A 140 -5.42 -16.55 2.25
N LYS A 141 -5.61 -17.77 2.79
CA LYS A 141 -6.71 -18.07 3.70
C LYS A 141 -6.71 -17.19 4.96
N SER A 142 -5.54 -16.81 5.47
CA SER A 142 -5.41 -15.90 6.62
C SER A 142 -5.91 -14.50 6.28
N VAL A 143 -5.58 -13.99 5.10
CA VAL A 143 -6.08 -12.68 4.63
C VAL A 143 -7.60 -12.70 4.50
N ILE A 144 -8.19 -13.77 3.92
CA ILE A 144 -9.64 -13.90 3.78
C ILE A 144 -10.35 -13.88 5.13
N ALA A 145 -9.76 -14.52 6.16
CA ALA A 145 -10.35 -14.57 7.49
C ALA A 145 -10.39 -13.22 8.21
N ASP A 146 -9.51 -12.30 7.84
CA ASP A 146 -9.42 -10.95 8.40
C ASP A 146 -10.29 -9.92 7.63
N LEU A 147 -10.88 -10.30 6.47
CA LEU A 147 -11.72 -9.40 5.67
C LEU A 147 -13.17 -9.40 6.13
N SER A 148 -13.80 -8.21 6.12
CA SER A 148 -15.24 -8.09 6.33
C SER A 148 -16.05 -8.65 5.15
N ASN A 149 -17.29 -9.09 5.41
CA ASN A 149 -18.20 -9.56 4.36
C ASN A 149 -18.44 -8.50 3.27
N SER A 150 -18.45 -7.23 3.63
CA SER A 150 -18.62 -6.11 2.69
C SER A 150 -17.45 -6.03 1.71
N VAL A 151 -16.21 -6.12 2.21
CA VAL A 151 -14.99 -6.12 1.38
C VAL A 151 -14.96 -7.35 0.47
N LEU A 152 -15.27 -8.52 1.02
CA LEU A 152 -15.34 -9.77 0.23
C LEU A 152 -16.34 -9.67 -0.91
N ASN A 153 -17.54 -9.13 -0.68
CA ASN A 153 -18.52 -8.90 -1.73
C ASN A 153 -18.01 -7.95 -2.81
N GLY A 154 -17.38 -6.83 -2.42
CA GLY A 154 -16.76 -5.91 -3.38
C GLY A 154 -15.66 -6.55 -4.23
N VAL A 155 -14.87 -7.44 -3.66
CA VAL A 155 -13.85 -8.23 -4.40
C VAL A 155 -14.51 -9.19 -5.37
N ILE A 156 -15.57 -9.88 -4.94
CA ILE A 156 -16.34 -10.83 -5.79
C ILE A 156 -16.93 -10.10 -7.00
N ASP A 157 -17.51 -8.92 -6.82
CA ASP A 157 -18.05 -8.11 -7.92
C ASP A 157 -16.97 -7.69 -8.91
N LYS A 158 -15.80 -7.27 -8.42
CA LYS A 158 -14.65 -6.91 -9.26
C LYS A 158 -14.08 -8.12 -10.01
N ILE A 159 -14.09 -9.32 -9.42
CA ILE A 159 -13.71 -10.57 -10.10
C ILE A 159 -14.67 -10.83 -11.26
N GLY A 160 -15.98 -10.60 -11.09
CA GLY A 160 -16.96 -10.69 -12.17
C GLY A 160 -16.70 -9.73 -13.31
N ALA A 161 -16.43 -8.46 -13.01
CA ALA A 161 -16.07 -7.46 -14.00
C ALA A 161 -14.79 -7.86 -14.76
N SER A 162 -13.77 -8.34 -14.07
CA SER A 162 -12.54 -8.86 -14.68
C SER A 162 -12.80 -10.08 -15.57
N CYS A 163 -13.69 -10.99 -15.14
CA CYS A 163 -14.09 -12.15 -15.90
C CYS A 163 -14.76 -11.76 -17.23
N GLN A 164 -15.60 -10.74 -17.21
CA GLN A 164 -16.27 -10.23 -18.39
C GLN A 164 -15.28 -9.55 -19.36
N ALA A 165 -14.34 -8.78 -18.84
CA ALA A 165 -13.43 -7.98 -19.64
C ALA A 165 -12.27 -8.78 -20.24
N ASN A 166 -11.81 -9.85 -19.59
CA ASN A 166 -10.57 -10.53 -19.92
C ASN A 166 -10.68 -12.07 -19.94
N ASP A 167 -9.94 -12.72 -20.86
CA ASP A 167 -9.71 -14.16 -20.81
C ASP A 167 -8.63 -14.50 -19.80
N TRP A 168 -8.97 -15.15 -18.70
CA TRP A 168 -8.01 -15.52 -17.67
C TRP A 168 -7.03 -16.60 -18.14
N THR A 169 -5.79 -16.51 -17.68
CA THR A 169 -4.82 -17.61 -17.84
C THR A 169 -5.21 -18.80 -16.95
N ALA A 170 -4.60 -19.96 -17.20
CA ALA A 170 -4.80 -21.14 -16.35
C ALA A 170 -4.34 -20.89 -14.89
N LYS A 171 -3.31 -20.07 -14.68
CA LYS A 171 -2.81 -19.66 -13.36
C LYS A 171 -3.85 -18.80 -12.63
N GLN A 172 -4.40 -17.80 -13.30
CA GLN A 172 -5.44 -16.93 -12.75
C GLN A 172 -6.71 -17.69 -12.38
N SER A 173 -7.18 -18.58 -13.25
CA SER A 173 -8.34 -19.41 -12.95
C SER A 173 -8.14 -20.31 -11.73
N LYS A 174 -6.93 -20.89 -11.55
CA LYS A 174 -6.57 -21.65 -10.35
C LYS A 174 -6.55 -20.76 -9.09
N ALA A 175 -6.06 -19.55 -9.19
CA ALA A 175 -6.02 -18.60 -8.08
C ALA A 175 -7.43 -18.20 -7.63
N VAL A 176 -8.32 -17.86 -8.57
CA VAL A 176 -9.73 -17.57 -8.27
C VAL A 176 -10.45 -18.78 -7.67
N ALA A 177 -10.22 -19.99 -8.17
CA ALA A 177 -10.80 -21.21 -7.60
C ALA A 177 -10.29 -21.48 -6.17
N ALA A 178 -9.01 -21.25 -5.91
CA ALA A 178 -8.42 -21.35 -4.56
C ALA A 178 -9.01 -20.31 -3.60
N PHE A 179 -9.19 -19.07 -4.07
CA PHE A 179 -9.86 -18.01 -3.31
C PHE A 179 -11.30 -18.44 -2.96
N ALA A 180 -12.10 -18.85 -3.95
CA ALA A 180 -13.48 -19.26 -3.74
C ALA A 180 -13.62 -20.40 -2.73
N LYS A 181 -12.73 -21.41 -2.77
CA LYS A 181 -12.73 -22.54 -1.81
C LYS A 181 -12.41 -22.14 -0.37
N ASN A 182 -11.77 -21.01 -0.16
CA ASN A 182 -11.46 -20.49 1.17
C ASN A 182 -12.54 -19.56 1.73
N LEU A 183 -13.56 -19.21 0.93
CA LEU A 183 -14.69 -18.40 1.35
C LEU A 183 -15.77 -19.22 2.09
N PRO A 184 -16.62 -18.56 2.91
CA PRO A 184 -17.86 -19.17 3.39
C PRO A 184 -18.72 -19.67 2.24
N GLY A 185 -19.47 -20.76 2.47
CA GLY A 185 -20.22 -21.46 1.41
C GLY A 185 -21.15 -20.54 0.59
N GLU A 186 -21.83 -19.60 1.23
CA GLU A 186 -22.70 -18.62 0.55
C GLU A 186 -21.91 -17.72 -0.42
N MET A 187 -20.75 -17.25 -0.01
CA MET A 187 -19.88 -16.40 -0.85
C MET A 187 -19.22 -17.19 -1.96
N MET A 188 -18.91 -18.48 -1.75
CA MET A 188 -18.42 -19.35 -2.81
C MET A 188 -19.46 -19.49 -3.94
N ILE A 189 -20.73 -19.64 -3.58
CA ILE A 189 -21.84 -19.67 -4.56
C ILE A 189 -21.95 -18.32 -5.27
N GLN A 190 -21.77 -17.22 -4.57
CA GLN A 190 -21.80 -15.88 -5.15
C GLN A 190 -20.69 -15.68 -6.18
N VAL A 191 -19.46 -16.13 -5.90
CA VAL A 191 -18.35 -16.12 -6.89
C VAL A 191 -18.76 -16.87 -8.16
N TRP A 192 -19.37 -18.05 -8.01
CA TRP A 192 -19.83 -18.81 -9.15
C TRP A 192 -20.92 -18.08 -9.95
N ASN A 193 -21.89 -17.50 -9.28
CA ASN A 193 -22.96 -16.74 -9.91
C ASN A 193 -22.45 -15.54 -10.70
N VAL A 194 -21.50 -14.79 -10.13
CA VAL A 194 -20.90 -13.62 -10.78
C VAL A 194 -20.09 -14.03 -12.01
N ILE A 195 -19.34 -15.14 -11.96
CA ILE A 195 -18.58 -15.65 -13.10
C ILE A 195 -19.52 -16.14 -14.22
N THR A 196 -20.61 -16.82 -13.87
CA THR A 196 -21.58 -17.27 -14.87
C THR A 196 -22.35 -16.11 -15.50
N ALA A 197 -22.70 -15.10 -14.71
CA ALA A 197 -23.34 -13.86 -15.19
C ALA A 197 -22.44 -13.05 -16.15
N ALA A 198 -21.11 -13.12 -15.97
CA ALA A 198 -20.14 -12.47 -16.84
C ALA A 198 -20.13 -13.00 -18.28
N SER A 199 -20.79 -14.14 -18.55
CA SER A 199 -20.99 -14.72 -19.88
C SER A 199 -19.71 -15.03 -20.68
N ASN A 200 -18.53 -15.06 -20.03
CA ASN A 200 -17.28 -15.46 -20.67
C ASN A 200 -17.12 -16.98 -20.64
N ILE A 201 -17.51 -17.63 -21.74
CA ILE A 201 -17.56 -19.11 -21.87
C ILE A 201 -16.20 -19.74 -21.55
N LYS A 202 -15.09 -19.14 -21.98
CA LYS A 202 -13.75 -19.68 -21.74
C LYS A 202 -13.40 -19.72 -20.25
N ASN A 203 -13.71 -18.66 -19.53
CA ASN A 203 -13.48 -18.57 -18.09
C ASN A 203 -14.41 -19.51 -17.33
N ILE A 204 -15.68 -19.57 -17.69
CA ILE A 204 -16.67 -20.49 -17.11
C ILE A 204 -16.20 -21.96 -17.24
N GLN A 205 -15.76 -22.38 -18.43
CA GLN A 205 -15.24 -23.72 -18.65
C GLN A 205 -14.01 -24.06 -17.81
N LYS A 206 -13.09 -23.10 -17.64
CA LYS A 206 -11.91 -23.28 -16.78
C LYS A 206 -12.30 -23.40 -15.32
N MET A 207 -13.20 -22.57 -14.85
CA MET A 207 -13.67 -22.59 -13.46
C MET A 207 -14.47 -23.84 -13.14
N HIS A 208 -15.35 -24.30 -14.04
CA HIS A 208 -16.12 -25.54 -13.86
C HIS A 208 -15.26 -26.80 -13.65
N LYS A 209 -14.04 -26.81 -14.21
CA LYS A 209 -13.08 -27.91 -13.98
C LYS A 209 -12.32 -27.82 -12.66
N LEU A 210 -12.34 -26.66 -12.00
CA LEU A 210 -11.53 -26.35 -10.82
C LEU A 210 -12.37 -26.28 -9.53
N MET A 211 -13.63 -25.97 -9.63
CA MET A 211 -14.60 -25.94 -8.53
C MET A 211 -15.33 -27.26 -8.39
#